data_bb450f96b5cf6ae8fb2370126ed5b1d1
#
_entry.id   bb450f96b5cf6ae8fb2370126ed5b1d1
#
_cell.length_a   1.000
_cell.length_b   1.000
_cell.length_c   1.000
_cell.angle_alpha   90.00
_cell.angle_beta   90.00
_cell.angle_gamma   90.00
#
_symmetry.space_group_name_H-M   'P 1'
#
loop_
_entity.id
_entity.type
_entity.pdbx_description
1 polymer ?
#
loop_
_entity_poly.entity_id
_entity_poly.type
_entity_poly.pdbx_seq_one_letter_code
_entity_poly.pdbx_strand_id
1 'polypeptide(L)' 'MNIYENHSKERRRFVRRATKNAWKISKRLDKIVDFSQRYNCDCQPEDVAKIFETIEKSVGAAKERLTQLHENAKG' A
#
# COMPACT_ATOMS: atom_id res chain seq x y z
N MET A 1 -1.38 27.00 22.62
CA MET A 1 -1.81 25.94 21.74
C MET A 1 -0.94 24.71 21.92
N ASN A 2 -1.56 23.57 22.05
CA ASN A 2 -0.84 22.35 22.34
C ASN A 2 -0.25 21.75 21.05
N ILE A 3 1.05 21.57 21.03
CA ILE A 3 1.76 20.99 19.89
C ILE A 3 1.23 19.59 19.58
N TYR A 4 0.85 18.84 20.61
CA TYR A 4 0.32 17.49 20.46
C TYR A 4 -1.01 17.46 19.71
N GLU A 5 -1.82 18.49 19.84
CA GLU A 5 -3.10 18.56 19.14
C GLU A 5 -2.89 18.68 17.63
N ASN A 6 -1.91 19.50 17.21
CA ASN A 6 -1.58 19.65 15.80
C ASN A 6 -1.07 18.35 15.21
N HIS A 7 -0.20 17.66 15.94
CA HIS A 7 0.32 16.36 15.51
C HIS A 7 -0.81 15.33 15.42
N SER A 8 -1.76 15.37 16.35
CA SER A 8 -2.92 14.46 16.31
C SER A 8 -3.77 14.68 15.08
N LYS A 9 -4.02 15.94 14.72
CA LYS A 9 -4.83 16.26 13.55
C LYS A 9 -4.14 15.82 12.26
N GLU A 10 -2.85 16.10 12.15
CA GLU A 10 -2.06 15.72 10.98
C GLU A 10 -1.99 14.20 10.86
N ARG A 11 -1.77 13.52 11.98
CA ARG A 11 -1.75 12.07 12.00
C ARG A 11 -3.08 11.48 11.55
N ARG A 12 -4.19 12.03 12.03
CA ARG A 12 -5.53 11.57 11.64
C ARG A 12 -5.79 11.76 10.16
N ARG A 13 -5.38 12.91 9.61
CA ARG A 13 -5.52 13.17 8.17
C ARG A 13 -4.70 12.19 7.37
N PHE A 14 -3.47 11.97 7.78
CA PHE A 14 -2.59 11.03 7.10
C PHE A 14 -3.18 9.62 7.14
N VAL A 15 -3.57 9.14 8.32
CA VAL A 15 -4.12 7.80 8.48
C VAL A 15 -5.38 7.64 7.64
N ARG A 16 -6.24 8.64 7.62
CA ARG A 16 -7.48 8.59 6.84
C ARG A 16 -7.20 8.46 5.34
N ARG A 17 -6.31 9.30 4.82
CA ARG A 17 -5.96 9.28 3.40
C ARG A 17 -5.21 8.01 3.03
N ALA A 18 -4.29 7.60 3.87
CA ALA A 18 -3.51 6.37 3.64
C ALA A 18 -4.41 5.14 3.65
N THR A 19 -5.34 5.08 4.60
CA THR A 19 -6.29 3.98 4.71
C THR A 19 -7.18 3.91 3.47
N LYS A 20 -7.63 5.06 2.98
CA LYS A 20 -8.44 5.14 1.76
C LYS A 20 -7.67 4.59 0.56
N ASN A 21 -6.41 4.98 0.44
CA ASN A 21 -5.58 4.49 -0.65
C ASN A 21 -5.27 3.00 -0.51
N ALA A 22 -5.03 2.55 0.71
CA ALA A 22 -4.81 1.11 0.97
C ALA A 22 -6.03 0.30 0.55
N TRP A 23 -7.22 0.80 0.81
CA TRP A 23 -8.46 0.16 0.41
C TRP A 23 -8.58 0.06 -1.12
N LYS A 24 -8.19 1.13 -1.83
CA LYS A 24 -8.17 1.12 -3.30
C LYS A 24 -7.19 0.10 -3.84
N ILE A 25 -6.03 -0.02 -3.20
CA ILE A 25 -5.03 -1.03 -3.57
C ILE A 25 -5.60 -2.43 -3.39
N SER A 26 -6.26 -2.65 -2.27
CA SER A 26 -6.91 -3.94 -1.98
C SER A 26 -7.94 -4.29 -3.07
N LYS A 27 -8.73 -3.30 -3.50
CA LYS A 27 -9.69 -3.52 -4.59
C LYS A 27 -9.03 -3.84 -5.91
N ARG A 28 -7.88 -3.25 -6.17
CA ARG A 28 -7.12 -3.55 -7.39
C ARG A 28 -6.56 -4.97 -7.35
N LEU A 29 -6.20 -5.46 -6.19
CA LEU A 29 -5.78 -6.85 -6.02
C LEU A 29 -6.95 -7.80 -6.33
N ASP A 30 -8.15 -7.45 -5.87
CA ASP A 30 -9.35 -8.22 -6.18
C ASP A 30 -9.59 -8.30 -7.69
N LYS A 31 -9.30 -7.23 -8.41
CA LYS A 31 -9.44 -7.21 -9.87
C LYS A 31 -8.50 -8.19 -10.55
N ILE A 32 -7.31 -8.40 -9.99
CA ILE A 32 -6.37 -9.38 -10.54
C ILE A 32 -7.00 -10.77 -10.47
N VAL A 33 -7.63 -11.09 -9.34
CA VAL A 33 -8.35 -12.36 -9.18
C VAL A 33 -9.51 -12.46 -10.16
N ASP A 34 -10.29 -11.38 -10.30
CA ASP A 34 -11.42 -11.34 -11.21
C ASP A 34 -11.01 -11.57 -12.66
N PHE A 35 -9.89 -10.98 -13.09
CA PHE A 35 -9.36 -11.19 -14.44
C PHE A 35 -9.00 -12.65 -14.68
N SER A 36 -8.38 -13.28 -13.69
CA SER A 36 -8.04 -14.69 -13.77
C SER A 36 -9.29 -15.55 -14.04
N GLN A 37 -10.37 -15.27 -13.33
CA GLN A 37 -11.63 -15.99 -13.48
C GLN A 37 -12.32 -15.67 -14.80
N ARG A 38 -12.35 -14.37 -15.17
CA ARG A 38 -13.05 -13.92 -16.37
C ARG A 38 -12.44 -14.45 -17.64
N TYR A 39 -11.13 -14.49 -17.71
CA TYR A 39 -10.43 -14.97 -18.90
C TYR A 39 -10.16 -16.46 -18.88
N ASN A 40 -10.62 -17.13 -17.84
CA ASN A 40 -10.39 -18.57 -17.66
C ASN A 40 -8.94 -18.93 -17.93
N CYS A 41 -8.05 -18.11 -17.38
CA CYS A 41 -6.62 -18.20 -17.61
C CYS A 41 -6.02 -19.37 -16.86
N ASP A 42 -5.23 -20.17 -17.58
CA ASP A 42 -4.43 -21.21 -16.95
C ASP A 42 -3.21 -20.57 -16.29
N CYS A 43 -3.45 -20.03 -15.08
CA CYS A 43 -2.48 -19.23 -14.39
C CYS A 43 -1.38 -20.12 -13.78
N GLN A 44 -0.18 -20.00 -14.29
CA GLN A 44 0.93 -20.80 -13.79
C GLN A 44 1.46 -20.22 -12.48
N PRO A 45 1.96 -21.07 -11.56
CA PRO A 45 2.53 -20.57 -10.30
C PRO A 45 3.64 -19.56 -10.50
N GLU A 46 4.40 -19.68 -11.57
CA GLU A 46 5.49 -18.76 -11.92
C GLU A 46 4.97 -17.37 -12.23
N ASP A 47 3.84 -17.29 -12.93
CA ASP A 47 3.22 -16.01 -13.27
C ASP A 47 2.68 -15.32 -12.02
N VAL A 48 2.04 -16.08 -11.15
CA VAL A 48 1.53 -15.58 -9.87
C VAL A 48 2.69 -15.02 -9.03
N ALA A 49 3.78 -15.78 -8.95
CA ALA A 49 4.95 -15.37 -8.18
C ALA A 49 5.51 -14.04 -8.69
N LYS A 50 5.62 -13.88 -10.01
CA LYS A 50 6.14 -12.65 -10.61
C LYS A 50 5.25 -11.45 -10.35
N ILE A 51 3.93 -11.65 -10.47
CA ILE A 51 2.96 -10.60 -10.23
C ILE A 51 3.09 -10.10 -8.79
N PHE A 52 3.08 -11.01 -7.83
CA PHE A 52 3.14 -10.64 -6.42
C PHE A 52 4.51 -10.15 -6.00
N GLU A 53 5.58 -10.65 -6.62
CA GLU A 53 6.91 -10.11 -6.38
C GLU A 53 6.99 -8.63 -6.72
N THR A 54 6.40 -8.23 -7.85
CA THR A 54 6.35 -6.83 -8.26
C THR A 54 5.58 -5.98 -7.23
N ILE A 55 4.45 -6.48 -6.78
CA ILE A 55 3.61 -5.79 -5.80
C ILE A 55 4.36 -5.67 -4.47
N GLU A 56 4.95 -6.75 -4.00
CA GLU A 56 5.67 -6.78 -2.73
C GLU A 56 6.89 -5.86 -2.73
N LYS A 57 7.60 -5.78 -3.85
CA LYS A 57 8.72 -4.84 -3.99
C LYS A 57 8.24 -3.41 -3.88
N SER A 58 7.13 -3.08 -4.53
CA SER A 58 6.56 -1.74 -4.45
C SER A 58 6.11 -1.38 -3.05
N VAL A 59 5.47 -2.32 -2.37
CA VAL A 59 5.03 -2.14 -0.99
C VAL A 59 6.24 -1.94 -0.07
N GLY A 60 7.25 -2.79 -0.21
CA GLY A 60 8.46 -2.70 0.59
C GLY A 60 9.19 -1.39 0.40
N ALA A 61 9.32 -0.94 -0.85
CA ALA A 61 9.97 0.34 -1.16
C ALA A 61 9.20 1.52 -0.56
N ALA A 62 7.87 1.48 -0.63
CA ALA A 62 7.04 2.54 -0.06
C ALA A 62 7.15 2.61 1.46
N LYS A 63 7.13 1.45 2.10
CA LYS A 63 7.28 1.36 3.55
C LYS A 63 8.63 1.92 3.98
N GLU A 64 9.68 1.55 3.28
CA GLU A 64 11.03 2.01 3.59
C GLU A 64 11.16 3.51 3.44
N ARG A 65 10.63 4.06 2.35
CA ARG A 65 10.66 5.51 2.12
C ARG A 65 9.90 6.26 3.20
N LEU A 66 8.74 5.78 3.57
CA LEU A 66 7.93 6.41 4.60
C LEU A 66 8.64 6.38 5.95
N THR A 67 9.26 5.25 6.27
CA THR A 67 10.04 5.09 7.50
C THR A 67 11.21 6.07 7.53
N GLN A 68 11.95 6.18 6.42
CA GLN A 68 13.09 7.09 6.32
C GLN A 68 12.66 8.54 6.48
N LEU A 69 11.57 8.93 5.82
CA LEU A 69 11.05 10.28 5.94
C LEU A 69 10.67 10.61 7.37
N HIS A 70 10.10 9.64 8.06
CA HIS A 70 9.69 9.81 9.44
C HIS A 70 10.91 9.93 10.37
N GLU A 71 11.92 9.11 10.14
CA GLU A 71 13.17 9.19 10.91
C GLU A 71 13.91 10.50 10.68
N ASN A 72 13.95 10.95 9.43
CA ASN A 72 14.59 12.22 9.11
C ASN A 72 13.87 13.40 9.76
N ALA A 73 12.56 13.33 9.88
CA ALA A 73 11.77 14.35 10.55
C ALA A 73 12.08 14.44 12.04
N LYS A 74 12.47 13.33 12.65
CA LYS A 74 12.86 13.28 14.05
C LYS A 74 14.26 13.81 14.30
N GLY A 75 15.11 13.72 13.30
CA GLY A 75 16.48 14.16 13.38
C GLY A 75 16.58 15.65 13.41
#